data_1172b23d012e3deafb541414560920a6
#
_entry.id   1172b23d012e3deafb541414560920a6
#
_cell.length_a   1.000
_cell.length_b   1.000
_cell.length_c   1.000
_cell.angle_alpha   90.00
_cell.angle_beta   90.00
_cell.angle_gamma   90.00
#
_symmetry.space_group_name_H-M   'P 1'
#
loop_
_entity.id
_entity.type
_entity.pdbx_description
1 polymer ?
#
loop_
_entity_poly.entity_id
_entity_poly.type
_entity_poly.pdbx_seq_one_letter_code
_entity_poly.pdbx_strand_id
1 'polypeptide(L)'
;MNRGITQKQYLELVPPTEEDARSSQMRILDALKEKGITASFTLPALQKLYPICDEADYNITVSLAWNGSIWQVVDLEAGDTAAEHYGYAADLGSTTVVVRLVNCSDGTVLAEESEYNRQTAYGTDILTRIFACKDKPEVLQDIRACTMETFTLLFEKLRQKTGIAPSDVLSMVVSGNTAMIHFLLGLDPFCVFSSPYAVRADRVGFLPAKEMGFPMKGCVYCVPGKSNYLGGDILSGMIATELYKKETISVFFDIGTNGELVVGNREFLLCGAGAAGPALEGGVVKTGMRAAEGAVDTVKIEDGKIQCHVIGEGKPKGICGSGIIDLLAELFLNGWINLFGTLQPERSEKIKEDPETGEWCVEYSEGLCFYQSDIAEFLRTKSAAYTMVEYMMRESGISMEEIDRFYAAGAFGKHVSKESAITIGMYPDMDRSRLICAGNTSLAGAEKILLDRTCIDDIDRILDEMVYIQFGQVAAFISMMKAAQAIPHTDLELFPSVQKKLEEKQKEK
;
A
#
# COMPACT_ATOMS: atom_id res chain seq x y z
N MET A 1 -1.76 19.13 -21.50
CA MET A 1 -1.66 20.00 -20.31
C MET A 1 -1.28 19.13 -19.14
N ASN A 2 -0.24 19.51 -18.41
CA ASN A 2 0.11 18.79 -17.15
C ASN A 2 -1.05 18.94 -16.15
N ARG A 3 -1.64 17.82 -15.73
CA ARG A 3 -2.78 17.78 -14.80
C ARG A 3 -2.37 17.57 -13.35
N GLY A 4 -1.05 17.43 -13.09
CA GLY A 4 -0.52 17.12 -11.76
C GLY A 4 -0.81 18.15 -10.68
N ILE A 5 -0.45 17.83 -9.45
CA ILE A 5 -0.53 18.76 -8.30
C ILE A 5 0.60 19.79 -8.33
N THR A 6 1.56 19.65 -9.24
CA THR A 6 2.63 20.62 -9.51
C THR A 6 2.75 20.87 -11.00
N GLN A 7 3.28 22.04 -11.38
CA GLN A 7 3.59 22.42 -12.76
C GLN A 7 4.86 23.25 -12.80
N LYS A 8 5.59 23.19 -13.91
CA LYS A 8 6.62 24.15 -14.28
C LYS A 8 6.22 24.84 -15.57
N GLN A 9 6.35 26.16 -15.60
CA GLN A 9 5.99 27.00 -16.78
C GLN A 9 7.17 27.86 -17.13
N TYR A 10 7.76 27.61 -18.30
CA TYR A 10 8.72 28.52 -18.88
C TYR A 10 8.00 29.76 -19.44
N LEU A 11 8.51 30.95 -19.11
CA LEU A 11 7.97 32.25 -19.49
C LEU A 11 9.10 33.10 -20.10
N GLU A 12 8.83 33.64 -21.25
CA GLU A 12 9.62 34.70 -21.88
C GLU A 12 8.89 36.03 -21.63
N LEU A 13 9.37 36.81 -20.70
CA LEU A 13 8.72 38.03 -20.26
C LEU A 13 9.46 39.26 -20.83
N VAL A 14 8.72 40.32 -21.10
CA VAL A 14 9.33 41.60 -21.48
C VAL A 14 9.88 42.29 -20.23
N PRO A 15 11.15 42.69 -20.18
CA PRO A 15 11.69 43.47 -19.06
C PRO A 15 10.93 44.78 -18.84
N PRO A 16 10.97 45.38 -17.64
CA PRO A 16 10.37 46.68 -17.39
C PRO A 16 11.06 47.76 -18.19
N THR A 17 10.29 48.74 -18.64
CA THR A 17 10.75 49.95 -19.37
C THR A 17 10.20 51.19 -18.66
N GLU A 18 10.67 52.39 -19.08
CA GLU A 18 10.10 53.64 -18.56
C GLU A 18 8.60 53.79 -18.90
N GLU A 19 8.14 53.17 -19.99
CA GLU A 19 6.75 53.19 -20.43
C GLU A 19 5.90 52.10 -19.79
N ASP A 20 6.53 51.02 -19.37
CA ASP A 20 5.87 49.90 -18.68
C ASP A 20 6.64 49.49 -17.40
N ALA A 21 6.36 50.19 -16.31
CA ALA A 21 6.98 50.00 -15.00
C ALA A 21 6.24 48.96 -14.12
N ARG A 22 5.43 48.04 -14.70
CA ARG A 22 4.79 46.97 -13.93
C ARG A 22 5.85 46.10 -13.25
N SER A 23 5.53 45.64 -12.03
CA SER A 23 6.44 44.79 -11.28
C SER A 23 6.67 43.43 -11.94
N SER A 24 7.82 42.81 -11.69
CA SER A 24 8.12 41.44 -12.12
C SER A 24 7.06 40.46 -11.67
N GLN A 25 6.51 40.61 -10.46
CA GLN A 25 5.41 39.82 -9.97
C GLN A 25 4.18 39.90 -10.87
N MET A 26 3.76 41.12 -11.26
CA MET A 26 2.59 41.31 -12.10
C MET A 26 2.79 40.70 -13.49
N ARG A 27 4.00 40.88 -14.08
CA ARG A 27 4.35 40.28 -15.38
C ARG A 27 4.20 38.75 -15.36
N ILE A 28 4.70 38.11 -14.31
CA ILE A 28 4.57 36.65 -14.14
C ILE A 28 3.11 36.26 -13.97
N LEU A 29 2.33 36.95 -13.11
CA LEU A 29 0.92 36.65 -12.92
C LEU A 29 0.07 36.86 -14.17
N ASP A 30 0.33 37.89 -14.93
CA ASP A 30 -0.35 38.16 -16.20
C ASP A 30 -0.05 37.03 -17.21
N ALA A 31 1.23 36.67 -17.38
CA ALA A 31 1.63 35.58 -18.27
C ALA A 31 1.06 34.23 -17.87
N LEU A 32 0.98 33.93 -16.58
CA LEU A 32 0.31 32.72 -16.07
C LEU A 32 -1.20 32.76 -16.35
N LYS A 33 -1.83 33.91 -16.15
CA LYS A 33 -3.26 34.10 -16.42
C LYS A 33 -3.61 33.91 -17.90
N GLU A 34 -2.75 34.37 -18.84
CA GLU A 34 -2.90 34.10 -20.26
C GLU A 34 -2.87 32.59 -20.59
N LYS A 35 -2.14 31.80 -19.79
CA LYS A 35 -2.12 30.33 -19.86
C LYS A 35 -3.29 29.66 -19.08
N GLY A 36 -4.24 30.45 -18.55
CA GLY A 36 -5.38 29.97 -17.78
C GLY A 36 -5.02 29.56 -16.33
N ILE A 37 -3.88 30.02 -15.80
CA ILE A 37 -3.40 29.69 -14.46
C ILE A 37 -3.58 30.92 -13.55
N THR A 38 -4.44 30.77 -12.53
CA THR A 38 -4.54 31.77 -11.45
C THR A 38 -3.64 31.36 -10.31
N ALA A 39 -2.70 32.21 -9.94
CA ALA A 39 -1.69 31.90 -8.93
C ALA A 39 -1.48 33.03 -7.91
N SER A 40 -0.92 32.66 -6.76
CA SER A 40 -0.38 33.57 -5.76
C SER A 40 1.08 33.22 -5.47
N PHE A 41 1.84 34.13 -4.92
CA PHE A 41 3.24 33.89 -4.58
C PHE A 41 3.40 33.44 -3.12
N THR A 42 4.31 32.52 -2.89
CA THR A 42 4.87 32.31 -1.55
C THR A 42 5.97 33.35 -1.25
N LEU A 43 6.23 33.61 0.03
CA LEU A 43 7.30 34.53 0.41
C LEU A 43 8.68 34.14 -0.14
N PRO A 44 9.11 32.85 -0.08
CA PRO A 44 10.39 32.45 -0.67
C PRO A 44 10.50 32.73 -2.18
N ALA A 45 9.41 32.55 -2.93
CA ALA A 45 9.40 32.87 -4.37
C ALA A 45 9.47 34.39 -4.61
N LEU A 46 8.76 35.21 -3.80
CA LEU A 46 8.87 36.67 -3.89
C LEU A 46 10.30 37.16 -3.66
N GLN A 47 11.01 36.55 -2.71
CA GLN A 47 12.40 36.93 -2.40
C GLN A 47 13.38 36.64 -3.52
N LYS A 48 13.03 35.71 -4.43
CA LYS A 48 13.84 35.36 -5.60
C LYS A 48 13.54 36.21 -6.84
N LEU A 49 12.49 37.03 -6.84
CA LEU A 49 12.05 37.77 -8.05
C LEU A 49 13.18 38.61 -8.64
N TYR A 50 13.82 39.48 -7.83
CA TYR A 50 14.82 40.39 -8.32
C TYR A 50 16.04 39.67 -8.89
N PRO A 51 16.75 38.82 -8.12
CA PRO A 51 17.94 38.20 -8.67
C PRO A 51 17.65 37.34 -9.92
N ILE A 52 16.61 36.52 -9.90
CA ILE A 52 16.34 35.57 -10.99
C ILE A 52 15.83 36.28 -12.27
N CYS A 53 14.92 37.24 -12.14
CA CYS A 53 14.42 37.94 -13.31
C CYS A 53 15.52 38.78 -14.00
N ASP A 54 16.38 39.41 -13.22
CA ASP A 54 17.46 40.26 -13.71
C ASP A 54 18.59 39.41 -14.33
N GLU A 55 19.04 38.35 -13.65
CA GLU A 55 20.09 37.45 -14.13
C GLU A 55 19.70 36.68 -15.40
N ALA A 56 18.40 36.37 -15.56
CA ALA A 56 17.88 35.61 -16.70
C ALA A 56 17.31 36.48 -17.82
N ASP A 57 17.48 37.83 -17.76
CA ASP A 57 16.86 38.76 -18.71
C ASP A 57 15.36 38.43 -18.94
N TYR A 58 14.64 38.15 -17.82
CA TYR A 58 13.22 37.84 -17.80
C TYR A 58 12.81 36.53 -18.53
N ASN A 59 13.77 35.65 -18.85
CA ASN A 59 13.55 34.32 -19.38
C ASN A 59 13.64 33.33 -18.23
N ILE A 60 12.49 32.96 -17.63
CA ILE A 60 12.44 32.25 -16.37
C ILE A 60 11.50 31.05 -16.40
N THR A 61 11.78 30.05 -15.59
CA THR A 61 10.83 28.99 -15.28
C THR A 61 10.17 29.21 -13.91
N VAL A 62 8.84 29.17 -13.91
CA VAL A 62 8.01 29.33 -12.71
C VAL A 62 7.55 27.96 -12.23
N SER A 63 7.91 27.60 -11.01
CA SER A 63 7.45 26.38 -10.35
C SER A 63 6.18 26.64 -9.57
N LEU A 64 5.14 25.85 -9.86
CA LEU A 64 3.80 25.96 -9.30
C LEU A 64 3.44 24.72 -8.50
N ALA A 65 2.88 24.91 -7.31
CA ALA A 65 2.28 23.84 -6.51
C ALA A 65 0.81 24.17 -6.17
N TRP A 66 -0.07 23.18 -6.26
CA TRP A 66 -1.47 23.32 -5.87
C TRP A 66 -1.59 23.19 -4.35
N ASN A 67 -2.32 24.09 -3.69
CA ASN A 67 -2.51 24.09 -2.26
C ASN A 67 -3.92 23.65 -1.80
N GLY A 68 -4.72 23.11 -2.72
CA GLY A 68 -6.11 22.75 -2.48
C GLY A 68 -7.12 23.75 -3.02
N SER A 69 -6.72 24.99 -3.27
CA SER A 69 -7.62 26.07 -3.70
C SER A 69 -7.09 26.89 -4.86
N ILE A 70 -5.79 27.21 -4.85
CA ILE A 70 -5.14 28.05 -5.84
C ILE A 70 -3.71 27.55 -6.11
N TRP A 71 -3.19 27.81 -7.30
CA TRP A 71 -1.78 27.61 -7.60
C TRP A 71 -0.91 28.59 -6.81
N GLN A 72 0.17 28.07 -6.25
CA GLN A 72 1.19 28.89 -5.60
C GLN A 72 2.47 28.85 -6.42
N VAL A 73 3.01 30.02 -6.73
CA VAL A 73 4.39 30.14 -7.21
C VAL A 73 5.30 29.86 -6.02
N VAL A 74 5.97 28.72 -6.06
CA VAL A 74 6.80 28.21 -4.95
C VAL A 74 8.29 28.39 -5.22
N ASP A 75 8.67 28.51 -6.49
CA ASP A 75 10.05 28.76 -6.89
C ASP A 75 10.14 29.46 -8.25
N LEU A 76 11.29 30.09 -8.49
CA LEU A 76 11.68 30.71 -9.76
C LEU A 76 13.09 30.23 -10.11
N GLU A 77 13.32 29.93 -11.38
CA GLU A 77 14.58 29.44 -11.92
C GLU A 77 14.93 30.20 -13.20
N ALA A 78 16.22 30.45 -13.44
CA ALA A 78 16.70 31.10 -14.65
C ALA A 78 16.63 30.16 -15.85
N GLY A 79 16.17 30.63 -17.00
CA GLY A 79 16.07 29.86 -18.23
C GLY A 79 14.95 28.83 -18.25
N ASP A 80 15.00 27.90 -19.21
CA ASP A 80 14.02 26.83 -19.36
C ASP A 80 14.47 25.56 -18.59
N THR A 81 13.87 25.34 -17.41
CA THR A 81 14.05 24.14 -16.59
C THR A 81 12.75 23.33 -16.48
N ALA A 82 11.78 23.52 -17.39
CA ALA A 82 10.47 22.90 -17.30
C ALA A 82 10.51 21.37 -17.34
N ALA A 83 11.54 20.78 -17.96
CA ALA A 83 11.76 19.34 -17.99
C ALA A 83 12.27 18.77 -16.65
N GLU A 84 12.92 19.59 -15.82
CA GLU A 84 13.43 19.21 -14.50
C GLU A 84 12.33 19.32 -13.43
N HIS A 85 11.30 18.51 -13.56
CA HIS A 85 10.07 18.59 -12.76
C HIS A 85 9.84 17.32 -11.96
N TYR A 86 10.12 17.38 -10.66
CA TYR A 86 10.15 16.19 -9.80
C TYR A 86 9.11 16.24 -8.70
N GLY A 87 8.56 15.06 -8.37
CA GLY A 87 7.63 14.82 -7.28
C GLY A 87 7.89 13.49 -6.59
N TYR A 88 7.45 13.38 -5.34
CA TYR A 88 7.47 12.12 -4.60
C TYR A 88 6.07 11.53 -4.49
N ALA A 89 5.95 10.22 -4.70
CA ALA A 89 4.83 9.41 -4.27
C ALA A 89 5.29 8.50 -3.13
N ALA A 90 4.55 8.45 -2.04
CA ALA A 90 4.94 7.70 -0.85
C ALA A 90 3.79 6.81 -0.35
N ASP A 91 4.16 5.57 0.01
CA ASP A 91 3.34 4.65 0.78
C ASP A 91 3.91 4.57 2.20
N LEU A 92 3.19 5.17 3.16
CA LEU A 92 3.55 5.16 4.57
C LEU A 92 2.93 3.95 5.26
N GLY A 93 3.51 2.77 5.02
CA GLY A 93 3.10 1.54 5.65
C GLY A 93 3.52 1.44 7.12
N SER A 94 2.80 0.64 7.90
CA SER A 94 3.10 0.41 9.32
C SER A 94 4.48 -0.22 9.55
N THR A 95 4.91 -1.08 8.64
CA THR A 95 6.15 -1.82 8.75
C THR A 95 7.23 -1.35 7.76
N THR A 96 6.83 -0.98 6.56
CA THR A 96 7.72 -0.55 5.49
C THR A 96 7.19 0.75 4.89
N VAL A 97 8.07 1.70 4.68
CA VAL A 97 7.78 2.93 3.93
C VAL A 97 8.44 2.82 2.57
N VAL A 98 7.69 3.15 1.52
CA VAL A 98 8.19 3.15 0.14
C VAL A 98 8.04 4.55 -0.44
N VAL A 99 9.08 5.06 -1.08
CA VAL A 99 9.04 6.34 -1.78
C VAL A 99 9.53 6.18 -3.21
N ARG A 100 8.76 6.74 -4.12
CA ARG A 100 9.05 6.78 -5.54
C ARG A 100 9.33 8.23 -5.96
N LEU A 101 10.46 8.45 -6.65
CA LEU A 101 10.78 9.72 -7.30
C LEU A 101 10.29 9.66 -8.74
N VAL A 102 9.49 10.63 -9.12
CA VAL A 102 8.83 10.70 -10.44
C VAL A 102 9.20 12.01 -11.14
N ASN A 103 9.52 11.91 -12.41
CA ASN A 103 9.53 13.08 -13.28
C ASN A 103 8.09 13.43 -13.66
N CYS A 104 7.56 14.52 -13.11
CA CYS A 104 6.17 14.92 -13.32
C CYS A 104 5.92 15.56 -14.70
N SER A 105 6.95 15.78 -15.53
CA SER A 105 6.77 16.31 -16.89
C SER A 105 6.26 15.25 -17.86
N ASP A 106 6.70 13.98 -17.66
CA ASP A 106 6.39 12.84 -18.53
C ASP A 106 5.85 11.60 -17.81
N GLY A 107 5.81 11.62 -16.46
CA GLY A 107 5.36 10.50 -15.64
C GLY A 107 6.39 9.38 -15.44
N THR A 108 7.65 9.60 -15.85
CA THR A 108 8.69 8.58 -15.70
C THR A 108 9.08 8.39 -14.25
N VAL A 109 9.07 7.13 -13.79
CA VAL A 109 9.63 6.73 -12.50
C VAL A 109 11.15 6.71 -12.60
N LEU A 110 11.82 7.59 -11.87
CA LEU A 110 13.27 7.71 -11.89
C LEU A 110 13.96 6.72 -10.94
N ALA A 111 13.39 6.54 -9.75
CA ALA A 111 13.85 5.57 -8.77
C ALA A 111 12.75 5.28 -7.74
N GLU A 112 12.87 4.13 -7.09
CA GLU A 112 12.04 3.70 -5.97
C GLU A 112 12.94 3.15 -4.88
N GLU A 113 12.66 3.50 -3.62
CA GLU A 113 13.35 3.02 -2.44
C GLU A 113 12.36 2.63 -1.36
N SER A 114 12.74 1.62 -0.60
CA SER A 114 12.00 1.18 0.58
C SER A 114 12.89 1.08 1.81
N GLU A 115 12.29 1.34 2.98
CA GLU A 115 12.98 1.24 4.27
C GLU A 115 12.01 0.73 5.34
N TYR A 116 12.56 0.08 6.37
CA TYR A 116 11.78 -0.25 7.56
C TYR A 116 11.30 1.03 8.24
N ASN A 117 10.02 1.05 8.57
CA ASN A 117 9.47 2.14 9.36
C ASN A 117 10.09 2.14 10.76
N ARG A 118 10.90 3.15 11.07
CA ARG A 118 11.62 3.26 12.36
C ARG A 118 10.70 3.37 13.57
N GLN A 119 9.41 3.66 13.36
CA GLN A 119 8.40 3.57 14.41
C GLN A 119 8.32 2.17 15.06
N THR A 120 8.85 1.12 14.40
CA THR A 120 8.91 -0.25 14.96
C THR A 120 9.68 -0.32 16.28
N ALA A 121 10.54 0.64 16.59
CA ALA A 121 11.17 0.78 17.89
C ALA A 121 10.17 1.00 19.05
N TYR A 122 8.97 1.49 18.76
CA TYR A 122 7.89 1.75 19.73
C TYR A 122 6.80 0.67 19.69
N GLY A 123 6.93 -0.31 18.83
CA GLY A 123 6.01 -1.45 18.71
C GLY A 123 6.01 -2.05 17.32
N THR A 124 5.90 -3.36 17.25
CA THR A 124 5.91 -4.13 15.99
C THR A 124 4.63 -3.93 15.18
N ASP A 125 3.53 -3.59 15.84
CA ASP A 125 2.22 -3.34 15.24
C ASP A 125 1.67 -1.95 15.61
N ILE A 126 0.62 -1.55 14.93
CA ILE A 126 -0.02 -0.23 15.08
C ILE A 126 -0.59 -0.04 16.49
N LEU A 127 -1.27 -1.06 17.04
CA LEU A 127 -1.90 -0.96 18.36
C LEU A 127 -0.87 -0.75 19.46
N THR A 128 0.22 -1.52 19.44
CA THR A 128 1.33 -1.37 20.39
C THR A 128 1.88 0.05 20.36
N ARG A 129 2.04 0.67 19.18
CA ARG A 129 2.50 2.08 19.05
C ARG A 129 1.48 3.08 19.59
N ILE A 130 0.18 2.88 19.30
CA ILE A 130 -0.89 3.71 19.82
C ILE A 130 -0.88 3.70 21.36
N PHE A 131 -0.75 2.51 21.97
CA PHE A 131 -0.69 2.38 23.43
C PHE A 131 0.63 2.93 24.01
N ALA A 132 1.75 2.83 23.31
CA ALA A 132 3.02 3.38 23.75
C ALA A 132 2.97 4.89 23.93
N CYS A 133 2.27 5.62 23.05
CA CYS A 133 2.15 7.08 23.11
C CYS A 133 0.88 7.58 23.83
N LYS A 134 0.00 6.68 24.28
CA LYS A 134 -1.22 7.07 24.99
C LYS A 134 -0.89 7.89 26.23
N ASP A 135 -1.48 9.07 26.32
CA ASP A 135 -1.25 10.04 27.41
C ASP A 135 0.23 10.48 27.59
N LYS A 136 1.06 10.31 26.52
CA LYS A 136 2.49 10.63 26.51
C LYS A 136 2.84 11.44 25.25
N PRO A 137 2.62 12.77 25.26
CA PRO A 137 2.89 13.61 24.09
C PRO A 137 4.35 13.55 23.60
N GLU A 138 5.30 13.37 24.51
CA GLU A 138 6.73 13.21 24.21
C GLU A 138 6.98 11.96 23.34
N VAL A 139 6.39 10.82 23.69
CA VAL A 139 6.52 9.58 22.92
C VAL A 139 5.87 9.73 21.54
N LEU A 140 4.75 10.44 21.45
CA LEU A 140 4.13 10.74 20.15
C LEU A 140 5.07 11.57 19.26
N GLN A 141 5.77 12.55 19.81
CA GLN A 141 6.76 13.33 19.05
C GLN A 141 7.96 12.48 18.63
N ASP A 142 8.41 11.56 19.49
CA ASP A 142 9.49 10.62 19.16
C ASP A 142 9.07 9.69 18.00
N ILE A 143 7.84 9.14 18.02
CA ILE A 143 7.30 8.32 16.92
C ILE A 143 7.21 9.13 15.62
N ARG A 144 6.79 10.40 15.70
CA ARG A 144 6.82 11.32 14.56
C ARG A 144 8.24 11.53 14.05
N ALA A 145 9.21 11.76 14.93
CA ALA A 145 10.61 11.91 14.56
C ALA A 145 11.15 10.66 13.84
N CYS A 146 10.82 9.46 14.30
CA CYS A 146 11.15 8.20 13.63
C CYS A 146 10.58 8.14 12.18
N THR A 147 9.36 8.65 11.99
CA THR A 147 8.77 8.74 10.64
C THR A 147 9.58 9.69 9.75
N MET A 148 9.92 10.86 10.26
CA MET A 148 10.70 11.86 9.52
C MET A 148 12.12 11.35 9.19
N GLU A 149 12.75 10.63 10.13
CA GLU A 149 14.04 9.97 9.88
C GLU A 149 13.95 8.92 8.77
N THR A 150 12.87 8.12 8.74
CA THR A 150 12.63 7.12 7.70
C THR A 150 12.54 7.80 6.33
N PHE A 151 11.78 8.88 6.21
CA PHE A 151 11.70 9.66 4.97
C PHE A 151 13.04 10.28 4.57
N THR A 152 13.78 10.83 5.54
CA THR A 152 15.10 11.43 5.29
C THR A 152 16.08 10.42 4.71
N LEU A 153 16.10 9.20 5.24
CA LEU A 153 16.92 8.11 4.71
C LEU A 153 16.52 7.71 3.28
N LEU A 154 15.21 7.62 3.03
CA LEU A 154 14.70 7.28 1.71
C LEU A 154 15.04 8.36 0.67
N PHE A 155 14.88 9.63 1.02
CA PHE A 155 15.27 10.74 0.15
C PHE A 155 16.77 10.75 -0.15
N GLU A 156 17.61 10.43 0.84
CA GLU A 156 19.04 10.35 0.63
C GLU A 156 19.43 9.18 -0.29
N LYS A 157 18.79 8.00 -0.14
CA LYS A 157 18.98 6.87 -1.06
C LYS A 157 18.57 7.22 -2.49
N LEU A 158 17.42 7.89 -2.65
CA LEU A 158 16.94 8.36 -3.96
C LEU A 158 17.91 9.38 -4.56
N ARG A 159 18.42 10.33 -3.75
CA ARG A 159 19.44 11.30 -4.18
C ARG A 159 20.73 10.60 -4.66
N GLN A 160 21.21 9.60 -3.93
CA GLN A 160 22.42 8.84 -4.32
C GLN A 160 22.25 8.12 -5.66
N LYS A 161 21.03 7.61 -5.96
CA LYS A 161 20.74 6.92 -7.22
C LYS A 161 20.55 7.86 -8.41
N THR A 162 19.93 9.03 -8.19
CA THR A 162 19.47 9.90 -9.28
C THR A 162 20.25 11.19 -9.40
N GLY A 163 20.99 11.60 -8.36
CA GLY A 163 21.62 12.92 -8.27
C GLY A 163 20.67 14.06 -7.91
N ILE A 164 19.35 13.83 -7.88
CA ILE A 164 18.34 14.87 -7.63
C ILE A 164 18.24 15.13 -6.13
N ALA A 165 18.44 16.39 -5.73
CA ALA A 165 18.35 16.76 -4.33
C ALA A 165 16.87 16.83 -3.88
N PRO A 166 16.54 16.47 -2.62
CA PRO A 166 15.18 16.58 -2.11
C PRO A 166 14.61 18.00 -2.14
N SER A 167 15.47 19.02 -2.13
CA SER A 167 15.11 20.44 -2.31
C SER A 167 14.66 20.79 -3.73
N ASP A 168 14.98 19.97 -4.73
CA ASP A 168 14.58 20.18 -6.11
C ASP A 168 13.23 19.54 -6.44
N VAL A 169 12.72 18.71 -5.53
CA VAL A 169 11.39 18.13 -5.62
C VAL A 169 10.35 19.16 -5.19
N LEU A 170 9.26 19.27 -5.93
CA LEU A 170 8.26 20.29 -5.67
C LEU A 170 7.24 19.88 -4.61
N SER A 171 6.67 18.70 -4.72
CA SER A 171 5.63 18.22 -3.81
C SER A 171 5.68 16.71 -3.60
N MET A 172 4.94 16.23 -2.60
CA MET A 172 4.80 14.83 -2.29
C MET A 172 3.33 14.46 -2.06
N VAL A 173 2.93 13.28 -2.53
CA VAL A 173 1.68 12.63 -2.14
C VAL A 173 2.01 11.51 -1.17
N VAL A 174 1.40 11.51 0.00
CA VAL A 174 1.56 10.46 1.03
C VAL A 174 0.26 9.70 1.16
N SER A 175 0.32 8.42 0.87
CA SER A 175 -0.72 7.43 1.12
C SER A 175 -0.35 6.61 2.35
N GLY A 176 -1.34 6.14 3.11
CA GLY A 176 -1.13 5.30 4.29
C GLY A 176 -2.40 5.19 5.11
N ASN A 177 -2.42 4.24 6.04
CA ASN A 177 -3.57 4.06 6.90
C ASN A 177 -3.76 5.24 7.87
N THR A 178 -4.93 5.36 8.45
CA THR A 178 -5.32 6.49 9.30
C THR A 178 -4.35 6.72 10.46
N ALA A 179 -3.90 5.67 11.15
CA ALA A 179 -2.97 5.81 12.28
C ALA A 179 -1.60 6.30 11.83
N MET A 180 -1.10 5.85 10.68
CA MET A 180 0.20 6.28 10.14
C MET A 180 0.17 7.76 9.74
N ILE A 181 -0.92 8.24 9.17
CA ILE A 181 -1.09 9.67 8.88
C ILE A 181 -1.15 10.49 10.18
N HIS A 182 -1.83 9.99 11.24
CA HIS A 182 -1.83 10.66 12.54
C HIS A 182 -0.41 10.76 13.12
N PHE A 183 0.37 9.68 13.09
CA PHE A 183 1.77 9.70 13.54
C PHE A 183 2.64 10.67 12.73
N LEU A 184 2.49 10.72 11.40
CA LEU A 184 3.19 11.66 10.55
C LEU A 184 2.90 13.11 10.94
N LEU A 185 1.65 13.42 11.28
CA LEU A 185 1.19 14.75 11.65
C LEU A 185 1.43 15.07 13.13
N GLY A 186 1.84 14.11 13.96
CA GLY A 186 1.96 14.26 15.40
C GLY A 186 0.61 14.41 16.10
N LEU A 187 -0.45 13.85 15.52
CA LEU A 187 -1.78 13.80 16.11
C LEU A 187 -1.95 12.52 16.93
N ASP A 188 -2.59 12.62 18.10
CA ASP A 188 -2.88 11.45 18.94
C ASP A 188 -3.78 10.45 18.20
N PRO A 189 -3.27 9.23 17.91
CA PRO A 189 -4.02 8.21 17.17
C PRO A 189 -4.93 7.36 18.05
N PHE A 190 -5.01 7.57 19.35
CA PHE A 190 -5.78 6.71 20.27
C PHE A 190 -7.28 6.66 19.91
N CYS A 191 -7.78 7.73 19.29
CA CYS A 191 -9.14 7.79 18.76
C CYS A 191 -9.46 6.69 17.72
N VAL A 192 -8.45 6.15 17.03
CA VAL A 192 -8.62 5.03 16.09
C VAL A 192 -9.07 3.76 16.81
N PHE A 193 -8.67 3.59 18.07
CA PHE A 193 -8.96 2.41 18.89
C PHE A 193 -10.13 2.59 19.85
N SER A 194 -10.38 3.82 20.31
CA SER A 194 -11.39 4.09 21.34
C SER A 194 -12.76 4.48 20.77
N SER A 195 -13.82 3.88 21.32
CA SER A 195 -15.20 4.31 20.99
C SER A 195 -15.40 5.80 21.33
N PRO A 196 -16.07 6.59 20.49
CA PRO A 196 -16.87 6.20 19.31
C PRO A 196 -16.09 6.08 18.00
N TYR A 197 -14.76 5.89 18.03
CA TYR A 197 -13.87 5.70 16.87
C TYR A 197 -13.81 6.93 15.94
N ALA A 198 -14.05 8.11 16.50
CA ALA A 198 -13.97 9.37 15.78
C ALA A 198 -12.51 9.84 15.64
N VAL A 199 -11.96 9.71 14.46
CA VAL A 199 -10.57 10.10 14.16
C VAL A 199 -10.38 11.61 14.33
N ARG A 200 -9.13 12.05 14.63
CA ARG A 200 -8.82 13.49 14.81
C ARG A 200 -8.87 14.26 13.52
N ALA A 201 -8.38 13.64 12.43
CA ALA A 201 -8.40 14.20 11.10
C ALA A 201 -8.48 13.07 10.08
N ASP A 202 -9.38 13.16 9.12
CA ASP A 202 -9.59 12.22 8.02
C ASP A 202 -9.35 12.86 6.65
N ARG A 203 -9.61 14.17 6.51
CA ARG A 203 -9.44 14.96 5.27
C ARG A 203 -8.39 16.06 5.46
N VAL A 204 -7.13 15.64 5.64
CA VAL A 204 -6.00 16.57 5.88
C VAL A 204 -5.72 17.44 4.66
N GLY A 205 -5.73 16.84 3.47
CA GLY A 205 -5.48 17.55 2.21
C GLY A 205 -4.03 18.02 2.07
N PHE A 206 -3.87 19.26 1.59
CA PHE A 206 -2.56 19.87 1.31
C PHE A 206 -2.01 20.62 2.51
N LEU A 207 -0.78 20.29 2.90
CA LEU A 207 -0.03 21.01 3.93
C LEU A 207 1.30 21.52 3.35
N PRO A 208 1.77 22.74 3.73
CA PRO A 208 3.08 23.23 3.30
C PRO A 208 4.19 22.26 3.75
N ALA A 209 5.01 21.79 2.82
CA ALA A 209 6.03 20.78 3.10
C ALA A 209 7.01 21.22 4.20
N LYS A 210 7.42 22.50 4.19
CA LYS A 210 8.34 23.08 5.20
C LYS A 210 7.74 23.08 6.59
N GLU A 211 6.44 23.31 6.75
CA GLU A 211 5.76 23.28 8.07
C GLU A 211 5.72 21.86 8.62
N MET A 212 5.66 20.84 7.74
CA MET A 212 5.78 19.45 8.13
C MET A 212 7.20 19.01 8.46
N GLY A 213 8.22 19.81 8.09
CA GLY A 213 9.64 19.50 8.26
C GLY A 213 10.28 18.81 7.06
N PHE A 214 9.64 18.84 5.90
CA PHE A 214 10.18 18.31 4.64
C PHE A 214 10.94 19.38 3.84
N PRO A 215 11.96 19.00 3.05
CA PRO A 215 12.80 19.97 2.32
C PRO A 215 12.17 20.51 1.02
N MET A 216 11.03 19.94 0.57
CA MET A 216 10.37 20.33 -0.67
C MET A 216 9.84 21.77 -0.64
N LYS A 217 9.67 22.37 -1.83
CA LYS A 217 9.27 23.78 -1.99
C LYS A 217 7.76 24.00 -1.91
N GLY A 218 6.96 23.01 -2.30
CA GLY A 218 5.50 23.08 -2.39
C GLY A 218 4.81 22.40 -1.19
N CYS A 219 3.82 21.58 -1.49
CA CYS A 219 2.96 20.96 -0.50
C CYS A 219 3.14 19.43 -0.41
N VAL A 220 2.78 18.87 0.73
CA VAL A 220 2.50 17.44 0.91
C VAL A 220 0.99 17.27 0.89
N TYR A 221 0.51 16.40 0.01
CA TYR A 221 -0.89 15.96 0.02
C TYR A 221 -1.00 14.65 0.77
N CYS A 222 -1.71 14.65 1.90
CA CYS A 222 -2.05 13.42 2.62
C CYS A 222 -3.37 12.90 2.06
N VAL A 223 -3.33 11.69 1.48
CA VAL A 223 -4.55 11.04 0.95
C VAL A 223 -5.52 10.81 2.11
N PRO A 224 -6.78 11.27 2.00
CA PRO A 224 -7.74 11.15 3.09
C PRO A 224 -8.14 9.70 3.36
N GLY A 225 -8.76 9.47 4.53
CA GLY A 225 -9.39 8.20 4.90
C GLY A 225 -10.91 8.33 5.07
N LYS A 226 -11.62 7.19 5.12
CA LYS A 226 -13.07 7.16 5.40
C LYS A 226 -13.38 7.00 6.88
N SER A 227 -12.50 6.31 7.61
CA SER A 227 -12.73 5.95 9.02
C SER A 227 -11.42 5.59 9.72
N ASN A 228 -11.53 5.08 10.94
CA ASN A 228 -10.38 4.57 11.69
C ASN A 228 -9.65 3.40 11.00
N TYR A 229 -10.35 2.57 10.21
CA TYR A 229 -9.79 1.38 9.55
C TYR A 229 -9.56 1.53 8.05
N LEU A 230 -10.19 2.50 7.38
CA LEU A 230 -10.04 2.73 5.96
C LEU A 230 -9.29 4.03 5.72
N GLY A 231 -8.00 3.90 5.50
CA GLY A 231 -7.09 5.02 5.31
C GLY A 231 -6.89 5.41 3.84
N GLY A 232 -5.93 6.29 3.63
CA GLY A 232 -5.54 6.75 2.31
C GLY A 232 -4.95 5.66 1.42
N ASP A 233 -4.41 4.58 2.01
CA ASP A 233 -3.93 3.38 1.31
C ASP A 233 -5.02 2.74 0.46
N ILE A 234 -6.22 2.57 1.03
CA ILE A 234 -7.37 2.00 0.33
C ILE A 234 -7.90 2.96 -0.73
N LEU A 235 -8.00 4.26 -0.43
CA LEU A 235 -8.43 5.25 -1.42
C LEU A 235 -7.45 5.32 -2.59
N SER A 236 -6.14 5.31 -2.31
CA SER A 236 -5.11 5.24 -3.34
C SER A 236 -5.23 3.95 -4.17
N GLY A 237 -5.51 2.82 -3.52
CA GLY A 237 -5.75 1.54 -4.21
C GLY A 237 -6.95 1.60 -5.14
N MET A 238 -8.03 2.26 -4.74
CA MET A 238 -9.19 2.49 -5.60
C MET A 238 -8.85 3.40 -6.78
N ILE A 239 -8.07 4.46 -6.56
CA ILE A 239 -7.58 5.34 -7.63
C ILE A 239 -6.69 4.56 -8.61
N ALA A 240 -5.82 3.68 -8.11
CA ALA A 240 -4.94 2.87 -8.96
C ALA A 240 -5.72 1.86 -9.82
N THR A 241 -6.72 1.19 -9.26
CA THR A 241 -7.52 0.15 -9.94
C THR A 241 -8.66 0.72 -10.79
N GLU A 242 -9.08 1.95 -10.52
CA GLU A 242 -10.24 2.64 -11.16
C GLU A 242 -11.55 1.85 -11.07
N LEU A 243 -11.70 0.96 -10.09
CA LEU A 243 -12.90 0.13 -9.98
C LEU A 243 -14.17 0.98 -9.87
N TYR A 244 -14.12 2.13 -9.19
CA TYR A 244 -15.22 3.08 -9.02
C TYR A 244 -15.69 3.78 -10.32
N LYS A 245 -14.96 3.62 -11.43
CA LYS A 245 -15.33 4.14 -12.77
C LYS A 245 -15.97 3.08 -13.65
N LYS A 246 -15.87 1.79 -13.28
CA LYS A 246 -16.31 0.67 -14.11
C LYS A 246 -17.81 0.41 -13.97
N GLU A 247 -18.41 -0.10 -15.02
CA GLU A 247 -19.80 -0.59 -14.98
C GLU A 247 -19.87 -1.97 -14.33
N THR A 248 -18.82 -2.79 -14.52
CA THR A 248 -18.72 -4.15 -14.00
C THR A 248 -18.29 -4.14 -12.53
N ILE A 249 -18.80 -5.10 -11.77
CA ILE A 249 -18.48 -5.24 -10.35
C ILE A 249 -17.07 -5.77 -10.21
N SER A 250 -16.29 -5.14 -9.34
CA SER A 250 -14.93 -5.57 -9.01
C SER A 250 -14.76 -5.68 -7.50
N VAL A 251 -13.84 -6.54 -7.10
CA VAL A 251 -13.35 -6.66 -5.73
C VAL A 251 -11.94 -6.08 -5.67
N PHE A 252 -11.68 -5.21 -4.72
CA PHE A 252 -10.36 -4.76 -4.35
C PHE A 252 -10.07 -5.22 -2.92
N PHE A 253 -9.05 -6.05 -2.76
CA PHE A 253 -8.68 -6.62 -1.48
C PHE A 253 -7.20 -6.34 -1.20
N ASP A 254 -6.94 -5.45 -0.26
CA ASP A 254 -5.60 -5.21 0.26
C ASP A 254 -5.35 -6.15 1.43
N ILE A 255 -4.33 -7.00 1.30
CA ILE A 255 -3.99 -8.01 2.28
C ILE A 255 -2.61 -7.71 2.85
N GLY A 256 -2.61 -7.25 4.10
CA GLY A 256 -1.42 -7.03 4.92
C GLY A 256 -1.65 -7.60 6.33
N THR A 257 -1.12 -6.90 7.33
CA THR A 257 -1.41 -7.16 8.76
C THR A 257 -2.91 -6.99 9.05
N ASN A 258 -3.55 -6.03 8.39
CA ASN A 258 -5.00 -5.93 8.28
C ASN A 258 -5.44 -6.43 6.91
N GLY A 259 -6.73 -6.69 6.75
CA GLY A 259 -7.37 -6.94 5.47
C GLY A 259 -8.42 -5.86 5.23
N GLU A 260 -8.27 -5.10 4.17
CA GLU A 260 -9.23 -4.10 3.75
C GLU A 260 -9.84 -4.51 2.41
N LEU A 261 -11.17 -4.47 2.36
CA LEU A 261 -11.96 -4.97 1.24
C LEU A 261 -12.88 -3.89 0.70
N VAL A 262 -12.92 -3.73 -0.62
CA VAL A 262 -13.93 -2.94 -1.32
C VAL A 262 -14.57 -3.80 -2.40
N VAL A 263 -15.91 -3.82 -2.44
CA VAL A 263 -16.70 -4.47 -3.49
C VAL A 263 -17.60 -3.43 -4.12
N GLY A 264 -17.59 -3.33 -5.43
CA GLY A 264 -18.49 -2.41 -6.10
C GLY A 264 -18.08 -2.06 -7.53
N ASN A 265 -18.69 -0.99 -8.00
CA ASN A 265 -18.53 -0.41 -9.33
C ASN A 265 -18.81 1.10 -9.27
N ARG A 266 -19.15 1.73 -10.40
CA ARG A 266 -19.49 3.15 -10.43
C ARG A 266 -20.81 3.54 -9.73
N GLU A 267 -21.65 2.56 -9.37
CA GLU A 267 -23.00 2.79 -8.82
C GLU A 267 -23.05 2.60 -7.30
N PHE A 268 -22.15 1.76 -6.76
CA PHE A 268 -22.07 1.50 -5.32
C PHE A 268 -20.66 1.06 -4.91
N LEU A 269 -20.29 1.34 -3.68
CA LEU A 269 -19.01 0.95 -3.08
C LEU A 269 -19.26 0.45 -1.65
N LEU A 270 -19.18 -0.86 -1.43
CA LEU A 270 -19.21 -1.48 -0.12
C LEU A 270 -17.79 -1.70 0.36
N CYS A 271 -17.48 -1.32 1.56
CA CYS A 271 -16.14 -1.48 2.10
C CYS A 271 -16.16 -2.02 3.54
N GLY A 272 -15.11 -2.69 3.91
CA GLY A 272 -14.93 -3.23 5.25
C GLY A 272 -13.47 -3.51 5.54
N ALA A 273 -13.14 -3.57 6.82
CA ALA A 273 -11.80 -3.90 7.28
C ALA A 273 -11.87 -4.92 8.43
N GLY A 274 -10.90 -5.81 8.48
CA GLY A 274 -10.75 -6.79 9.54
C GLY A 274 -9.29 -7.10 9.82
N ALA A 275 -9.01 -7.64 11.01
CA ALA A 275 -7.67 -8.11 11.33
C ALA A 275 -7.39 -9.40 10.56
N ALA A 276 -6.49 -9.38 9.60
CA ALA A 276 -5.98 -10.58 8.94
C ALA A 276 -4.87 -11.24 9.78
N GLY A 277 -4.01 -10.45 10.39
CA GLY A 277 -2.89 -10.90 11.20
C GLY A 277 -1.55 -10.95 10.44
N PRO A 278 -0.42 -10.89 11.14
CA PRO A 278 0.90 -10.78 10.54
C PRO A 278 1.45 -12.11 9.97
N ALA A 279 0.70 -13.20 10.03
CA ALA A 279 1.13 -14.51 9.53
C ALA A 279 1.47 -14.48 8.04
N LEU A 280 0.74 -13.68 7.28
CA LEU A 280 0.96 -13.52 5.84
C LEU A 280 2.29 -12.82 5.53
N GLU A 281 2.82 -12.00 6.42
CA GLU A 281 4.13 -11.35 6.27
C GLU A 281 5.29 -12.20 6.81
N GLY A 282 5.03 -13.44 7.27
CA GLY A 282 6.02 -14.31 7.91
C GLY A 282 6.34 -13.93 9.36
N GLY A 283 5.68 -12.93 9.93
CA GLY A 283 6.07 -12.32 11.20
C GLY A 283 5.78 -13.18 12.45
N VAL A 284 4.92 -14.19 12.35
CA VAL A 284 4.53 -15.10 13.47
C VAL A 284 4.94 -16.54 13.23
N VAL A 285 5.51 -16.86 12.09
CA VAL A 285 6.03 -18.18 11.74
C VAL A 285 7.45 -18.31 12.30
N LYS A 286 7.78 -19.40 12.98
CA LYS A 286 9.08 -19.58 13.67
C LYS A 286 10.29 -19.40 12.74
N THR A 287 10.20 -19.91 11.52
CA THR A 287 11.23 -19.72 10.46
C THR A 287 10.80 -18.72 9.41
N GLY A 288 9.78 -17.92 9.70
CA GLY A 288 9.26 -16.90 8.80
C GLY A 288 10.20 -15.72 8.64
N MET A 289 10.26 -15.19 7.43
CA MET A 289 11.01 -13.98 7.12
C MET A 289 10.34 -13.21 5.96
N ARG A 290 10.74 -11.98 5.78
CA ARG A 290 10.30 -11.20 4.60
C ARG A 290 10.96 -11.70 3.33
N ALA A 291 10.35 -11.38 2.19
CA ALA A 291 10.92 -11.61 0.87
C ALA A 291 12.21 -10.80 0.71
N ALA A 292 13.34 -11.44 1.01
CA ALA A 292 14.70 -10.89 0.96
C ALA A 292 15.67 -12.02 0.62
N GLU A 293 16.93 -11.69 0.41
CA GLU A 293 17.97 -12.67 0.12
C GLU A 293 18.05 -13.79 1.19
N GLY A 294 17.94 -15.03 0.74
CA GLY A 294 17.87 -16.22 1.57
C GLY A 294 16.47 -16.67 1.97
N ALA A 295 15.40 -15.94 1.57
CA ALA A 295 14.04 -16.38 1.80
C ALA A 295 13.61 -17.42 0.76
N VAL A 296 12.98 -18.51 1.22
CA VAL A 296 12.24 -19.44 0.35
C VAL A 296 10.94 -18.76 -0.07
N ASP A 297 10.76 -18.55 -1.37
CA ASP A 297 9.61 -17.84 -1.95
C ASP A 297 8.68 -18.76 -2.77
N THR A 298 9.18 -19.93 -3.18
CA THR A 298 8.40 -20.93 -3.93
C THR A 298 8.71 -22.33 -3.40
N VAL A 299 7.69 -23.16 -3.25
CA VAL A 299 7.82 -24.56 -2.80
C VAL A 299 7.01 -25.46 -3.73
N LYS A 300 7.60 -26.61 -4.10
CA LYS A 300 6.92 -27.71 -4.80
C LYS A 300 7.23 -29.04 -4.15
N ILE A 301 6.30 -29.97 -4.20
CA ILE A 301 6.50 -31.36 -3.78
C ILE A 301 6.32 -32.26 -5.00
N GLU A 302 7.43 -32.83 -5.48
CA GLU A 302 7.46 -33.76 -6.60
C GLU A 302 8.10 -35.10 -6.13
N ASP A 303 7.48 -36.22 -6.42
CA ASP A 303 7.93 -37.55 -6.02
C ASP A 303 8.26 -37.68 -4.51
N GLY A 304 7.46 -37.02 -3.66
CA GLY A 304 7.64 -37.00 -2.23
C GLY A 304 8.84 -36.16 -1.73
N LYS A 305 9.48 -35.36 -2.61
CA LYS A 305 10.59 -34.49 -2.26
C LYS A 305 10.18 -33.03 -2.33
N ILE A 306 10.56 -32.26 -1.32
CA ILE A 306 10.36 -30.83 -1.29
C ILE A 306 11.47 -30.15 -2.11
N GLN A 307 11.09 -29.29 -3.04
CA GLN A 307 11.97 -28.43 -3.80
C GLN A 307 11.64 -26.98 -3.45
N CYS A 308 12.64 -26.21 -3.05
CA CYS A 308 12.53 -24.82 -2.67
C CYS A 308 13.30 -23.93 -3.63
N HIS A 309 12.68 -22.83 -4.08
CA HIS A 309 13.37 -21.71 -4.69
C HIS A 309 13.72 -20.69 -3.60
N VAL A 310 14.93 -20.12 -3.67
CA VAL A 310 15.44 -19.14 -2.70
C VAL A 310 15.74 -17.84 -3.40
N ILE A 311 15.31 -16.73 -2.83
CA ILE A 311 15.61 -15.39 -3.36
C ILE A 311 17.12 -15.13 -3.22
N GLY A 312 17.77 -14.77 -4.33
CA GLY A 312 19.22 -14.50 -4.37
C GLY A 312 20.07 -15.76 -4.45
N GLU A 313 21.37 -15.58 -4.17
CA GLU A 313 22.35 -16.66 -4.21
C GLU A 313 22.68 -17.12 -2.77
N GLY A 314 22.46 -18.38 -2.43
CA GLY A 314 22.86 -18.91 -1.14
C GLY A 314 21.92 -19.96 -0.54
N LYS A 315 22.22 -20.34 0.71
CA LYS A 315 21.39 -21.28 1.46
C LYS A 315 20.13 -20.59 2.00
N PRO A 316 19.00 -21.30 2.07
CA PRO A 316 17.79 -20.77 2.69
C PRO A 316 18.02 -20.43 4.17
N LYS A 317 17.49 -19.27 4.58
CA LYS A 317 17.52 -18.76 5.96
C LYS A 317 16.16 -18.82 6.64
N GLY A 318 15.10 -18.90 5.84
CA GLY A 318 13.71 -18.92 6.28
C GLY A 318 12.78 -18.96 5.09
N ILE A 319 11.49 -18.74 5.34
CA ILE A 319 10.42 -18.80 4.35
C ILE A 319 9.60 -17.49 4.37
N CYS A 320 9.35 -16.90 3.22
CA CYS A 320 8.48 -15.72 3.13
C CYS A 320 7.02 -16.12 2.83
N GLY A 321 6.13 -15.15 2.87
CA GLY A 321 4.70 -15.41 2.75
C GLY A 321 4.28 -16.15 1.49
N SER A 322 4.88 -15.87 0.32
CA SER A 322 4.58 -16.62 -0.90
C SER A 322 5.01 -18.09 -0.79
N GLY A 323 6.20 -18.33 -0.20
CA GLY A 323 6.68 -19.68 0.07
C GLY A 323 5.80 -20.44 1.06
N ILE A 324 5.25 -19.77 2.09
CA ILE A 324 4.30 -20.37 3.04
C ILE A 324 3.02 -20.82 2.33
N ILE A 325 2.47 -19.97 1.47
CA ILE A 325 1.26 -20.27 0.69
C ILE A 325 1.50 -21.48 -0.22
N ASP A 326 2.63 -21.50 -0.92
CA ASP A 326 3.00 -22.63 -1.77
C ASP A 326 3.22 -23.91 -0.94
N LEU A 327 3.95 -23.81 0.17
CA LEU A 327 4.18 -24.95 1.05
C LEU A 327 2.86 -25.57 1.54
N LEU A 328 1.93 -24.77 2.04
CA LEU A 328 0.64 -25.25 2.52
C LEU A 328 -0.21 -25.87 1.39
N ALA A 329 -0.21 -25.27 0.22
CA ALA A 329 -0.91 -25.80 -0.95
C ALA A 329 -0.34 -27.18 -1.37
N GLU A 330 0.98 -27.29 -1.42
CA GLU A 330 1.67 -28.52 -1.78
C GLU A 330 1.50 -29.61 -0.71
N LEU A 331 1.59 -29.27 0.59
CA LEU A 331 1.33 -30.20 1.68
C LEU A 331 -0.10 -30.76 1.59
N PHE A 332 -1.08 -29.91 1.30
CA PHE A 332 -2.47 -30.31 1.18
C PHE A 332 -2.70 -31.21 -0.03
N LEU A 333 -2.24 -30.79 -1.22
CA LEU A 333 -2.41 -31.57 -2.46
C LEU A 333 -1.72 -32.95 -2.41
N ASN A 334 -0.63 -33.07 -1.67
CA ASN A 334 0.09 -34.33 -1.49
C ASN A 334 -0.43 -35.17 -0.29
N GLY A 335 -1.39 -34.63 0.48
CA GLY A 335 -2.00 -35.31 1.62
C GLY A 335 -1.09 -35.37 2.85
N TRP A 336 -0.10 -34.47 2.93
CA TRP A 336 0.78 -34.35 4.10
C TRP A 336 0.12 -33.57 5.25
N ILE A 337 -0.89 -32.79 4.92
CA ILE A 337 -1.84 -32.22 5.88
C ILE A 337 -3.27 -32.62 5.47
N ASN A 338 -4.15 -32.76 6.47
CA ASN A 338 -5.56 -32.98 6.21
C ASN A 338 -6.33 -31.68 5.98
N LEU A 339 -7.64 -31.76 5.77
CA LEU A 339 -8.55 -30.63 5.57
C LEU A 339 -8.43 -29.54 6.65
N PHE A 340 -8.08 -29.90 7.88
CA PHE A 340 -7.95 -28.98 9.01
C PHE A 340 -6.50 -28.55 9.27
N GLY A 341 -5.60 -28.83 8.33
CA GLY A 341 -4.19 -28.44 8.43
C GLY A 341 -3.38 -29.30 9.40
N THR A 342 -3.89 -30.45 9.83
CA THR A 342 -3.15 -31.35 10.73
C THR A 342 -2.14 -32.16 9.92
N LEU A 343 -0.87 -32.12 10.34
CA LEU A 343 0.21 -32.91 9.75
C LEU A 343 -0.09 -34.42 9.86
N GLN A 344 0.28 -35.15 8.80
CA GLN A 344 0.08 -36.63 8.68
C GLN A 344 1.45 -37.32 8.67
N PRO A 345 2.02 -37.69 9.83
CA PRO A 345 3.38 -38.23 9.94
C PRO A 345 3.65 -39.46 9.09
N GLU A 346 2.64 -40.26 8.83
CA GLU A 346 2.73 -41.48 8.01
C GLU A 346 2.94 -41.20 6.52
N ARG A 347 2.82 -39.96 6.08
CA ARG A 347 2.91 -39.57 4.67
C ARG A 347 4.30 -39.21 4.22
N SER A 348 5.20 -38.81 5.14
CA SER A 348 6.57 -38.43 4.77
C SER A 348 7.50 -38.45 5.97
N GLU A 349 8.73 -38.91 5.76
CA GLU A 349 9.82 -38.85 6.75
C GLU A 349 10.26 -37.38 7.04
N LYS A 350 9.85 -36.44 6.23
CA LYS A 350 10.07 -35.00 6.48
C LYS A 350 9.15 -34.44 7.56
N ILE A 351 8.08 -35.17 7.92
CA ILE A 351 7.20 -34.82 9.04
C ILE A 351 7.73 -35.52 10.28
N LYS A 352 8.19 -34.75 11.24
CA LYS A 352 8.85 -35.23 12.44
C LYS A 352 8.42 -34.46 13.68
N GLU A 353 8.59 -35.06 14.83
CA GLU A 353 8.45 -34.40 16.12
C GLU A 353 9.75 -33.66 16.44
N ASP A 354 9.63 -32.38 16.80
CA ASP A 354 10.76 -31.56 17.22
C ASP A 354 11.22 -32.06 18.60
N PRO A 355 12.48 -32.46 18.75
CA PRO A 355 12.98 -33.07 19.99
C PRO A 355 13.02 -32.11 21.19
N GLU A 356 13.04 -30.80 20.95
CA GLU A 356 13.10 -29.79 22.01
C GLU A 356 11.71 -29.40 22.50
N THR A 357 10.75 -29.26 21.56
CA THR A 357 9.40 -28.78 21.87
C THR A 357 8.34 -29.85 21.93
N GLY A 358 8.59 -31.03 21.36
CA GLY A 358 7.60 -32.13 21.20
C GLY A 358 6.51 -31.78 20.17
N GLU A 359 6.68 -30.73 19.40
CA GLU A 359 5.70 -30.27 18.40
C GLU A 359 5.98 -30.91 17.03
N TRP A 360 4.93 -31.34 16.35
CA TRP A 360 5.05 -31.80 14.96
C TRP A 360 5.42 -30.70 14.01
N CYS A 361 6.35 -30.97 13.11
CA CYS A 361 6.78 -30.03 12.07
C CYS A 361 7.11 -30.76 10.76
N VAL A 362 7.13 -30.04 9.65
CA VAL A 362 7.64 -30.48 8.37
C VAL A 362 8.96 -29.76 8.07
N GLU A 363 10.03 -30.54 7.83
CA GLU A 363 11.31 -29.99 7.41
C GLU A 363 11.27 -29.69 5.92
N TYR A 364 11.11 -28.39 5.56
CA TYR A 364 11.02 -27.96 4.18
C TYR A 364 12.40 -27.68 3.54
N SER A 365 13.42 -27.42 4.36
CA SER A 365 14.82 -27.34 3.96
C SER A 365 15.72 -27.77 5.12
N GLU A 366 17.03 -27.99 4.88
CA GLU A 366 17.96 -28.46 5.89
C GLU A 366 17.96 -27.57 7.14
N GLY A 367 17.47 -28.11 8.26
CA GLY A 367 17.36 -27.42 9.55
C GLY A 367 16.25 -26.38 9.64
N LEU A 368 15.41 -26.21 8.60
CA LEU A 368 14.29 -25.29 8.59
C LEU A 368 12.96 -26.06 8.63
N CYS A 369 12.22 -25.88 9.71
CA CYS A 369 10.96 -26.55 9.96
C CYS A 369 9.79 -25.58 9.96
N PHE A 370 8.64 -26.04 9.45
CA PHE A 370 7.35 -25.38 9.53
C PHE A 370 6.46 -26.18 10.47
N TYR A 371 6.03 -25.54 11.54
CA TYR A 371 5.42 -26.22 12.69
C TYR A 371 3.89 -26.30 12.59
N GLN A 372 3.29 -27.23 13.33
CA GLN A 372 1.84 -27.36 13.41
C GLN A 372 1.17 -26.07 13.93
N SER A 373 1.81 -25.39 14.88
CA SER A 373 1.38 -24.08 15.38
C SER A 373 1.41 -23.00 14.31
N ASP A 374 2.45 -23.00 13.44
CA ASP A 374 2.57 -22.07 12.31
C ASP A 374 1.42 -22.27 11.30
N ILE A 375 1.08 -23.56 11.01
CA ILE A 375 -0.05 -23.92 10.16
C ILE A 375 -1.35 -23.37 10.75
N ALA A 376 -1.58 -23.60 12.04
CA ALA A 376 -2.80 -23.17 12.72
C ALA A 376 -2.96 -21.63 12.71
N GLU A 377 -1.85 -20.89 12.92
CA GLU A 377 -1.85 -19.43 12.88
C GLU A 377 -2.12 -18.90 11.47
N PHE A 378 -1.50 -19.50 10.46
CA PHE A 378 -1.75 -19.13 9.07
C PHE A 378 -3.20 -19.37 8.67
N LEU A 379 -3.79 -20.53 9.05
CA LEU A 379 -5.19 -20.85 8.77
C LEU A 379 -6.18 -19.90 9.45
N ARG A 380 -5.87 -19.40 10.64
CA ARG A 380 -6.66 -18.34 11.28
C ARG A 380 -6.66 -17.05 10.46
N THR A 381 -5.48 -16.60 10.05
CA THR A 381 -5.31 -15.41 9.20
C THR A 381 -6.05 -15.55 7.87
N LYS A 382 -5.85 -16.66 7.17
CA LYS A 382 -6.49 -16.98 5.90
C LYS A 382 -8.02 -17.01 6.05
N SER A 383 -8.53 -17.63 7.13
CA SER A 383 -9.97 -17.72 7.35
C SER A 383 -10.61 -16.36 7.58
N ALA A 384 -9.95 -15.47 8.33
CA ALA A 384 -10.44 -14.11 8.50
C ALA A 384 -10.53 -13.36 7.16
N ALA A 385 -9.49 -13.45 6.34
CA ALA A 385 -9.43 -12.83 5.02
C ALA A 385 -10.53 -13.33 4.07
N TYR A 386 -10.67 -14.64 3.92
CA TYR A 386 -11.69 -15.23 3.05
C TYR A 386 -13.11 -14.94 3.53
N THR A 387 -13.36 -15.00 4.84
CA THR A 387 -14.68 -14.73 5.42
C THR A 387 -15.13 -13.27 5.15
N MET A 388 -14.22 -12.33 5.12
CA MET A 388 -14.56 -10.94 4.75
C MET A 388 -15.13 -10.87 3.32
N VAL A 389 -14.49 -11.56 2.39
CA VAL A 389 -14.94 -11.63 0.99
C VAL A 389 -16.30 -12.34 0.92
N GLU A 390 -16.41 -13.54 1.48
CA GLU A 390 -17.63 -14.35 1.48
C GLU A 390 -18.81 -13.60 2.11
N TYR A 391 -18.58 -12.96 3.26
CA TYR A 391 -19.61 -12.19 3.95
C TYR A 391 -20.07 -10.98 3.11
N MET A 392 -19.13 -10.24 2.54
CA MET A 392 -19.44 -9.07 1.70
C MET A 392 -20.27 -9.47 0.47
N MET A 393 -19.90 -10.54 -0.19
CA MET A 393 -20.63 -11.09 -1.34
C MET A 393 -22.05 -11.52 -0.94
N ARG A 394 -22.18 -12.22 0.18
CA ARG A 394 -23.47 -12.69 0.68
C ARG A 394 -24.39 -11.54 1.05
N GLU A 395 -23.92 -10.53 1.77
CA GLU A 395 -24.72 -9.37 2.20
C GLU A 395 -25.12 -8.47 1.01
N SER A 396 -24.26 -8.38 0.00
CA SER A 396 -24.57 -7.63 -1.23
C SER A 396 -25.49 -8.41 -2.20
N GLY A 397 -25.67 -9.73 -1.99
CA GLY A 397 -26.38 -10.60 -2.93
C GLY A 397 -25.69 -10.80 -4.26
N ILE A 398 -24.38 -10.52 -4.32
CA ILE A 398 -23.54 -10.63 -5.53
C ILE A 398 -22.90 -12.03 -5.54
N SER A 399 -22.98 -12.73 -6.67
CA SER A 399 -22.32 -14.01 -6.87
C SER A 399 -20.88 -13.83 -7.36
N MET A 400 -20.03 -14.86 -7.17
CA MET A 400 -18.63 -14.80 -7.66
C MET A 400 -18.54 -14.72 -9.18
N GLU A 401 -19.52 -15.24 -9.91
CA GLU A 401 -19.60 -15.16 -11.37
C GLU A 401 -19.80 -13.73 -11.88
N GLU A 402 -20.46 -12.88 -11.09
CA GLU A 402 -20.71 -11.47 -11.43
C GLU A 402 -19.48 -10.58 -11.25
N ILE A 403 -18.44 -11.08 -10.54
CA ILE A 403 -17.19 -10.34 -10.36
C ILE A 403 -16.38 -10.35 -11.64
N ASP A 404 -16.21 -9.20 -12.25
CA ASP A 404 -15.34 -9.04 -13.44
C ASP A 404 -13.86 -9.10 -13.09
N ARG A 405 -13.44 -8.44 -12.03
CA ARG A 405 -12.04 -8.37 -11.56
C ARG A 405 -11.96 -8.51 -10.06
N PHE A 406 -10.99 -9.32 -9.63
CA PHE A 406 -10.57 -9.42 -8.24
C PHE A 406 -9.13 -8.90 -8.14
N TYR A 407 -8.96 -7.71 -7.55
CA TYR A 407 -7.65 -7.09 -7.36
C TYR A 407 -7.12 -7.51 -5.98
N ALA A 408 -6.07 -8.33 -5.97
CA ALA A 408 -5.32 -8.65 -4.77
C ALA A 408 -4.14 -7.68 -4.67
N ALA A 409 -4.16 -6.81 -3.68
CA ALA A 409 -3.15 -5.79 -3.41
C ALA A 409 -2.30 -6.14 -2.18
N GLY A 410 -1.36 -5.27 -1.85
CA GLY A 410 -0.40 -5.44 -0.76
C GLY A 410 0.89 -6.15 -1.21
N ALA A 411 1.80 -6.34 -0.27
CA ALA A 411 3.10 -6.98 -0.53
C ALA A 411 2.95 -8.42 -1.08
N PHE A 412 1.85 -9.08 -0.76
CA PHE A 412 1.47 -10.40 -1.24
C PHE A 412 1.05 -10.44 -2.70
N GLY A 413 0.37 -9.40 -3.19
CA GLY A 413 -0.29 -9.42 -4.49
C GLY A 413 0.65 -9.68 -5.68
N LYS A 414 1.96 -9.40 -5.56
CA LYS A 414 2.88 -9.46 -6.71
C LYS A 414 3.54 -10.83 -6.91
N HIS A 415 3.76 -11.59 -5.84
CA HIS A 415 4.63 -12.79 -5.85
C HIS A 415 3.91 -14.09 -5.48
N VAL A 416 2.64 -14.02 -5.09
CA VAL A 416 1.86 -15.19 -4.68
C VAL A 416 1.34 -15.94 -5.89
N SER A 417 1.51 -17.26 -5.90
CA SER A 417 0.89 -18.16 -6.87
C SER A 417 -0.63 -18.12 -6.72
N LYS A 418 -1.33 -17.72 -7.78
CA LYS A 418 -2.81 -17.73 -7.81
C LYS A 418 -3.36 -19.13 -7.51
N GLU A 419 -2.72 -20.15 -8.06
CA GLU A 419 -3.13 -21.54 -7.87
C GLU A 419 -2.97 -22.00 -6.44
N SER A 420 -1.85 -21.64 -5.79
CA SER A 420 -1.59 -21.99 -4.39
C SER A 420 -2.55 -21.24 -3.45
N ALA A 421 -2.78 -19.95 -3.69
CA ALA A 421 -3.70 -19.13 -2.90
C ALA A 421 -5.15 -19.63 -2.99
N ILE A 422 -5.61 -20.07 -4.16
CA ILE A 422 -6.93 -20.69 -4.33
C ILE A 422 -6.95 -22.08 -3.67
N THR A 423 -5.87 -22.86 -3.84
CA THR A 423 -5.78 -24.22 -3.27
C THR A 423 -5.91 -24.22 -1.75
N ILE A 424 -5.36 -23.21 -1.08
CA ILE A 424 -5.53 -23.08 0.38
C ILE A 424 -6.82 -22.35 0.78
N GLY A 425 -7.58 -21.80 -0.19
CA GLY A 425 -8.80 -21.04 0.05
C GLY A 425 -8.57 -19.64 0.60
N MET A 426 -7.46 -19.00 0.22
CA MET A 426 -7.18 -17.59 0.55
C MET A 426 -7.86 -16.67 -0.48
N TYR A 427 -7.87 -17.05 -1.76
CA TYR A 427 -8.63 -16.40 -2.81
C TYR A 427 -9.80 -17.28 -3.24
N PRO A 428 -10.91 -16.69 -3.69
CA PRO A 428 -12.04 -17.44 -4.23
C PRO A 428 -11.62 -18.23 -5.48
N ASP A 429 -12.27 -19.38 -5.69
CA ASP A 429 -12.04 -20.19 -6.88
C ASP A 429 -12.79 -19.58 -8.09
N MET A 430 -12.06 -18.80 -8.85
CA MET A 430 -12.56 -18.07 -10.00
C MET A 430 -11.61 -18.19 -11.19
N ASP A 431 -12.04 -17.71 -12.36
CA ASP A 431 -11.17 -17.63 -13.54
C ASP A 431 -9.91 -16.80 -13.23
N ARG A 432 -8.75 -17.42 -13.42
CA ARG A 432 -7.42 -16.83 -13.13
C ARG A 432 -7.12 -15.57 -13.92
N SER A 433 -7.78 -15.39 -15.07
CA SER A 433 -7.66 -14.16 -15.86
C SER A 433 -8.35 -12.96 -15.20
N ARG A 434 -9.34 -13.20 -14.35
CA ARG A 434 -10.05 -12.18 -13.56
C ARG A 434 -9.34 -11.83 -12.25
N LEU A 435 -8.45 -12.70 -11.77
CA LEU A 435 -7.64 -12.45 -10.57
C LEU A 435 -6.40 -11.63 -10.94
N ILE A 436 -6.30 -10.42 -10.46
CA ILE A 436 -5.24 -9.47 -10.76
C ILE A 436 -4.37 -9.27 -9.53
N CYS A 437 -3.11 -9.67 -9.63
CA CYS A 437 -2.11 -9.35 -8.60
C CYS A 437 -1.68 -7.89 -8.78
N ALA A 438 -2.22 -6.99 -7.98
CA ALA A 438 -2.12 -5.55 -8.18
C ALA A 438 -0.87 -4.91 -7.55
N GLY A 439 -0.13 -5.65 -6.69
CA GLY A 439 1.08 -5.15 -6.03
C GLY A 439 0.80 -4.01 -5.05
N ASN A 440 1.73 -3.06 -4.92
CA ASN A 440 1.57 -1.90 -4.05
C ASN A 440 0.67 -0.83 -4.70
N THR A 441 -0.62 -0.98 -4.51
CA THR A 441 -1.64 -0.07 -5.06
C THR A 441 -1.72 1.25 -4.30
N SER A 442 -1.32 1.28 -3.02
CA SER A 442 -1.19 2.48 -2.22
C SER A 442 -0.18 3.45 -2.87
N LEU A 443 1.02 2.96 -3.20
CA LEU A 443 2.03 3.74 -3.89
C LEU A 443 1.61 4.13 -5.32
N ALA A 444 1.02 3.19 -6.07
CA ALA A 444 0.58 3.44 -7.45
C ALA A 444 -0.53 4.51 -7.50
N GLY A 445 -1.44 4.51 -6.54
CA GLY A 445 -2.47 5.54 -6.42
C GLY A 445 -1.90 6.88 -6.02
N ALA A 446 -0.95 6.91 -5.09
CA ALA A 446 -0.25 8.15 -4.71
C ALA A 446 0.48 8.78 -5.90
N GLU A 447 1.14 7.97 -6.75
CA GLU A 447 1.76 8.45 -7.99
C GLU A 447 0.73 9.00 -8.97
N LYS A 448 -0.39 8.30 -9.15
CA LYS A 448 -1.46 8.75 -10.04
C LYS A 448 -2.05 10.10 -9.60
N ILE A 449 -2.26 10.30 -8.29
CA ILE A 449 -2.72 11.57 -7.72
C ILE A 449 -1.67 12.67 -7.93
N LEU A 450 -0.38 12.36 -7.77
CA LEU A 450 0.72 13.29 -8.02
C LEU A 450 0.69 13.81 -9.47
N LEU A 451 0.42 12.93 -10.42
CA LEU A 451 0.43 13.20 -11.86
C LEU A 451 -0.90 13.73 -12.41
N ASP A 452 -2.01 13.43 -11.75
CA ASP A 452 -3.36 13.88 -12.14
C ASP A 452 -4.18 14.34 -10.94
N ARG A 453 -4.30 15.65 -10.77
CA ARG A 453 -5.06 16.29 -9.70
C ARG A 453 -6.56 15.98 -9.75
N THR A 454 -7.12 15.61 -10.90
CA THR A 454 -8.54 15.25 -10.99
C THR A 454 -8.90 14.03 -10.16
N CYS A 455 -7.90 13.22 -9.78
CA CYS A 455 -8.08 12.12 -8.83
C CYS A 455 -8.55 12.58 -7.45
N ILE A 456 -8.32 13.85 -7.08
CA ILE A 456 -8.77 14.41 -5.79
C ILE A 456 -10.30 14.55 -5.78
N ASP A 457 -10.89 15.01 -6.89
CA ASP A 457 -12.34 15.09 -7.05
C ASP A 457 -12.98 13.68 -7.02
N ASP A 458 -12.29 12.71 -7.63
CA ASP A 458 -12.69 11.30 -7.58
C ASP A 458 -12.65 10.75 -6.14
N ILE A 459 -11.61 11.10 -5.36
CA ILE A 459 -11.49 10.70 -3.94
C ILE A 459 -12.66 11.23 -3.12
N ASP A 460 -13.02 12.50 -3.29
CA ASP A 460 -14.15 13.10 -2.57
C ASP A 460 -15.47 12.38 -2.91
N ARG A 461 -15.69 12.05 -4.18
CA ARG A 461 -16.84 11.26 -4.61
C ARG A 461 -16.83 9.86 -3.98
N ILE A 462 -15.71 9.15 -4.02
CA ILE A 462 -15.55 7.83 -3.41
C ILE A 462 -15.90 7.89 -1.92
N LEU A 463 -15.39 8.88 -1.19
CA LEU A 463 -15.64 9.05 0.24
C LEU A 463 -17.14 9.27 0.55
N ASP A 464 -17.85 9.96 -0.32
CA ASP A 464 -19.29 10.20 -0.15
C ASP A 464 -20.13 8.95 -0.47
N GLU A 465 -19.73 8.15 -1.47
CA GLU A 465 -20.45 6.95 -1.94
C GLU A 465 -20.13 5.68 -1.12
N MET A 466 -18.97 5.58 -0.49
CA MET A 466 -18.56 4.39 0.28
C MET A 466 -19.46 4.13 1.48
N VAL A 467 -19.97 2.88 1.56
CA VAL A 467 -20.72 2.36 2.71
C VAL A 467 -19.84 1.38 3.47
N TYR A 468 -19.56 1.66 4.75
CA TYR A 468 -18.70 0.85 5.60
C TYR A 468 -19.50 -0.22 6.34
N ILE A 469 -19.06 -1.49 6.25
CA ILE A 469 -19.62 -2.66 6.93
C ILE A 469 -18.69 -3.06 8.08
N GLN A 470 -19.24 -3.13 9.29
CA GLN A 470 -18.50 -3.54 10.48
C GLN A 470 -18.59 -5.06 10.68
N PHE A 471 -17.60 -5.82 10.25
CA PHE A 471 -17.57 -7.28 10.37
C PHE A 471 -17.66 -7.76 11.82
N GLY A 472 -17.05 -7.08 12.77
CA GLY A 472 -17.02 -7.46 14.18
C GLY A 472 -18.38 -7.47 14.90
N GLN A 473 -19.43 -6.91 14.31
CA GLN A 473 -20.80 -6.89 14.88
C GLN A 473 -21.68 -8.02 14.34
N VAL A 474 -21.15 -8.89 13.49
CA VAL A 474 -21.91 -9.92 12.78
C VAL A 474 -21.76 -11.25 13.45
N ALA A 475 -22.84 -11.76 14.10
CA ALA A 475 -22.81 -13.05 14.78
C ALA A 475 -22.48 -14.23 13.83
N ALA A 476 -22.90 -14.15 12.56
CA ALA A 476 -22.59 -15.17 11.55
C ALA A 476 -21.12 -15.21 11.16
N PHE A 477 -20.37 -14.11 11.30
CA PHE A 477 -18.96 -14.02 10.90
C PHE A 477 -18.08 -15.08 11.56
N ILE A 478 -18.27 -15.32 12.86
CA ILE A 478 -17.50 -16.33 13.61
C ILE A 478 -17.75 -17.75 13.08
N SER A 479 -19.01 -18.08 12.73
CA SER A 479 -19.35 -19.39 12.19
C SER A 479 -18.79 -19.59 10.78
N MET A 480 -18.85 -18.57 9.93
CA MET A 480 -18.24 -18.57 8.60
C MET A 480 -16.71 -18.71 8.70
N MET A 481 -16.08 -17.99 9.62
CA MET A 481 -14.63 -18.06 9.84
C MET A 481 -14.18 -19.48 10.24
N LYS A 482 -14.98 -20.22 11.03
CA LYS A 482 -14.68 -21.61 11.36
C LYS A 482 -14.75 -22.53 10.13
N ALA A 483 -15.71 -22.30 9.22
CA ALA A 483 -15.80 -23.05 7.97
C ALA A 483 -14.61 -22.76 7.05
N ALA A 484 -14.22 -21.50 6.96
CA ALA A 484 -13.08 -21.05 6.19
C ALA A 484 -11.70 -21.42 6.78
N GLN A 485 -11.60 -21.95 8.02
CA GLN A 485 -10.34 -22.48 8.55
C GLN A 485 -9.90 -23.77 7.86
N ALA A 486 -10.83 -24.53 7.27
CA ALA A 486 -10.47 -25.69 6.46
C ALA A 486 -9.73 -25.27 5.17
N ILE A 487 -9.01 -26.22 4.57
CA ILE A 487 -8.25 -26.04 3.32
C ILE A 487 -8.93 -26.78 2.17
N PRO A 488 -9.47 -26.11 1.16
CA PRO A 488 -9.66 -24.64 1.06
C PRO A 488 -10.79 -24.13 1.96
N HIS A 489 -11.83 -24.92 2.18
CA HIS A 489 -13.05 -24.62 2.94
C HIS A 489 -13.75 -25.92 3.35
N THR A 490 -14.64 -25.89 4.35
CA THR A 490 -15.46 -27.07 4.67
C THR A 490 -16.46 -27.42 3.57
N ASP A 491 -16.92 -26.41 2.82
CA ASP A 491 -17.72 -26.57 1.63
C ASP A 491 -16.81 -26.55 0.38
N LEU A 492 -16.54 -27.74 -0.15
CA LEU A 492 -15.69 -27.92 -1.32
C LEU A 492 -16.38 -27.53 -2.65
N GLU A 493 -17.69 -27.38 -2.68
CA GLU A 493 -18.41 -26.92 -3.88
C GLU A 493 -18.01 -25.48 -4.22
N LEU A 494 -17.56 -24.69 -3.26
CA LEU A 494 -17.00 -23.36 -3.48
C LEU A 494 -15.62 -23.37 -4.17
N PHE A 495 -14.96 -24.54 -4.25
CA PHE A 495 -13.61 -24.71 -4.80
C PHE A 495 -13.51 -25.84 -5.82
N PRO A 496 -14.29 -25.84 -6.91
CA PRO A 496 -14.37 -26.94 -7.86
C PRO A 496 -13.03 -27.24 -8.54
N SER A 497 -12.19 -26.24 -8.79
CA SER A 497 -10.86 -26.46 -9.39
C SER A 497 -9.90 -27.19 -8.45
N VAL A 498 -10.02 -26.97 -7.14
CA VAL A 498 -9.21 -27.67 -6.11
C VAL A 498 -9.68 -29.09 -5.97
N GLN A 499 -10.99 -29.32 -5.96
CA GLN A 499 -11.57 -30.66 -5.92
C GLN A 499 -11.06 -31.51 -7.10
N LYS A 500 -11.08 -30.95 -8.30
CA LYS A 500 -10.55 -31.63 -9.50
C LYS A 500 -9.07 -32.00 -9.36
N LYS A 501 -8.23 -31.10 -8.85
CA LYS A 501 -6.80 -31.38 -8.61
C LYS A 501 -6.59 -32.53 -7.61
N LEU A 502 -7.42 -32.60 -6.55
CA LEU A 502 -7.34 -33.68 -5.58
C LEU A 502 -7.72 -35.03 -6.20
N GLU A 503 -8.75 -35.06 -7.05
CA GLU A 503 -9.16 -36.26 -7.79
C GLU A 503 -8.08 -36.75 -8.77
N GLU A 504 -7.43 -35.82 -9.49
CA GLU A 504 -6.31 -36.12 -10.39
C GLU A 504 -5.12 -36.73 -9.63
N LYS A 505 -4.70 -36.11 -8.52
CA LYS A 505 -3.62 -36.63 -7.65
C LYS A 505 -3.94 -37.99 -7.00
N GLN A 506 -5.22 -38.30 -6.75
CA GLN A 506 -5.63 -39.61 -6.24
C GLN A 506 -5.54 -40.72 -7.29
N LYS A 507 -5.69 -40.37 -8.57
CA LYS A 507 -5.56 -41.33 -9.70
C LYS A 507 -4.12 -41.64 -10.08
N GLU A 508 -3.18 -40.76 -9.70
CA GLU A 508 -1.74 -40.92 -9.96
C GLU A 508 -1.03 -41.78 -8.89
N LYS A 509 -1.68 -42.02 -7.74
CA LYS A 509 -1.22 -42.89 -6.65
C LYS A 509 -1.77 -44.28 -6.78
#